data_762c8f01d122807ed07910af584eca4b
#
_entry.id   762c8f01d122807ed07910af584eca4b
#
_cell.length_a   1.000
_cell.length_b   1.000
_cell.length_c   1.000
_cell.angle_alpha   90.00
_cell.angle_beta   90.00
_cell.angle_gamma   90.00
#
_symmetry.space_group_name_H-M   'P 1'
#
loop_
_entity.id
_entity.type
_entity.pdbx_description
1 polymer ?
#
loop_
_entity_poly.entity_id
_entity_poly.type
_entity_poly.pdbx_seq_one_letter_code
_entity_poly.pdbx_strand_id
1 'polypeptide(L)'
;YFAAKSFQLQPVPYGLDMDIASLGEPISCAMYSGLNSGVQLGDTVGVMGGGFAGQIIAQCARRKGAYRVIVVDVLEGKLALARRLGADITLNPGQDDVIEAVKDLTNGLGADVVVEAAGTAESFNTASEIIKHNGKFVFYSWVTTPVTLNISRWHDDGLEFINTCLVHHTWQQRYVWCPEALRPVAQGL
;
A
#
# COMPACT_ATOMS: atom_id res chain seq x y z
N TYR A 1 -15.80 -31.37 4.80
CA TYR A 1 -15.28 -31.58 3.45
C TYR A 1 -15.63 -30.38 2.59
N PHE A 2 -14.64 -29.92 1.79
CA PHE A 2 -14.80 -28.80 0.86
C PHE A 2 -14.38 -29.27 -0.54
N ALA A 3 -15.15 -28.92 -1.57
CA ALA A 3 -14.81 -29.22 -2.95
C ALA A 3 -14.32 -27.94 -3.65
N ALA A 4 -13.13 -27.97 -4.18
CA ALA A 4 -12.55 -26.88 -4.96
C ALA A 4 -12.00 -27.39 -6.30
N LYS A 5 -11.97 -26.53 -7.30
CA LYS A 5 -11.28 -26.83 -8.55
C LYS A 5 -9.77 -26.80 -8.32
N SER A 6 -9.02 -27.68 -8.97
CA SER A 6 -7.57 -27.81 -8.75
C SER A 6 -6.80 -26.50 -8.91
N PHE A 7 -7.20 -25.63 -9.84
CA PHE A 7 -6.57 -24.33 -10.06
C PHE A 7 -6.86 -23.29 -8.95
N GLN A 8 -7.79 -23.58 -8.04
CA GLN A 8 -8.08 -22.74 -6.87
C GLN A 8 -7.26 -23.13 -5.66
N LEU A 9 -6.52 -24.23 -5.73
CA LEU A 9 -5.70 -24.73 -4.64
C LEU A 9 -4.26 -24.26 -4.81
N GLN A 10 -3.69 -23.78 -3.71
CA GLN A 10 -2.30 -23.34 -3.65
C GLN A 10 -1.55 -24.20 -2.63
N PRO A 11 -0.36 -24.72 -2.96
CA PRO A 11 0.44 -25.41 -1.99
C PRO A 11 0.93 -24.42 -0.92
N VAL A 12 0.78 -24.79 0.33
CA VAL A 12 1.37 -24.03 1.44
C VAL A 12 2.87 -24.35 1.50
N PRO A 13 3.75 -23.35 1.58
CA PRO A 13 5.18 -23.59 1.77
C PRO A 13 5.47 -24.47 2.98
N TYR A 14 6.44 -25.37 2.85
CA TYR A 14 6.80 -26.27 3.94
C TYR A 14 7.23 -25.48 5.18
N GLY A 15 6.70 -25.85 6.34
CA GLY A 15 7.03 -25.24 7.63
C GLY A 15 6.29 -23.92 7.92
N LEU A 16 5.46 -23.43 6.98
CA LEU A 16 4.62 -22.24 7.26
C LEU A 16 3.44 -22.64 8.14
N ASP A 17 3.19 -21.86 9.17
CA ASP A 17 2.03 -22.01 10.05
C ASP A 17 0.73 -21.85 9.25
N MET A 18 -0.29 -22.69 9.54
CA MET A 18 -1.55 -22.70 8.79
C MET A 18 -2.39 -21.45 9.04
N ASP A 19 -2.30 -20.83 10.22
CA ASP A 19 -3.00 -19.57 10.51
C ASP A 19 -2.40 -18.45 9.67
N ILE A 20 -1.09 -18.41 9.51
CA ILE A 20 -0.40 -17.47 8.62
C ILE A 20 -0.73 -17.78 7.17
N ALA A 21 -0.73 -19.05 6.77
CA ALA A 21 -1.06 -19.47 5.41
C ALA A 21 -2.49 -19.07 5.01
N SER A 22 -3.44 -19.03 5.96
CA SER A 22 -4.81 -18.59 5.72
C SER A 22 -4.91 -17.14 5.25
N LEU A 23 -3.90 -16.31 5.54
CA LEU A 23 -3.79 -14.92 5.10
C LEU A 23 -3.16 -14.77 3.70
N GLY A 24 -2.93 -15.88 2.99
CA GLY A 24 -2.22 -15.87 1.71
C GLY A 24 -2.85 -14.96 0.66
N GLU A 25 -4.18 -14.92 0.57
CA GLU A 25 -4.87 -14.03 -0.37
C GLU A 25 -4.68 -12.55 -0.03
N PRO A 26 -5.02 -12.05 1.17
CA PRO A 26 -4.83 -10.63 1.50
C PRO A 26 -3.34 -10.21 1.51
N ILE A 27 -2.41 -11.09 1.87
CA ILE A 27 -0.96 -10.83 1.73
C ILE A 27 -0.63 -10.63 0.24
N SER A 28 -1.13 -11.50 -0.65
CA SER A 28 -0.88 -11.42 -2.09
C SER A 28 -1.37 -10.11 -2.69
N CYS A 29 -2.57 -9.66 -2.31
CA CYS A 29 -3.13 -8.40 -2.77
C CYS A 29 -2.27 -7.21 -2.34
N ALA A 30 -1.87 -7.17 -1.07
CA ALA A 30 -1.05 -6.08 -0.54
C ALA A 30 0.36 -6.07 -1.17
N MET A 31 1.00 -7.24 -1.30
CA MET A 31 2.31 -7.36 -1.96
C MET A 31 2.24 -7.00 -3.44
N TYR A 32 1.19 -7.46 -4.16
CA TYR A 32 0.97 -7.07 -5.54
C TYR A 32 0.93 -5.55 -5.69
N SER A 33 0.17 -4.86 -4.83
CA SER A 33 0.12 -3.40 -4.83
C SER A 33 1.50 -2.78 -4.56
N GLY A 34 2.17 -3.19 -3.49
CA GLY A 34 3.48 -2.66 -3.15
C GLY A 34 4.52 -2.86 -4.26
N LEU A 35 4.54 -4.04 -4.90
CA LEU A 35 5.49 -4.37 -5.97
C LEU A 35 5.17 -3.65 -7.28
N ASN A 36 3.88 -3.39 -7.58
CA ASN A 36 3.44 -2.72 -8.81
C ASN A 36 3.11 -1.23 -8.62
N SER A 37 3.42 -0.66 -7.47
CA SER A 37 3.20 0.77 -7.14
C SER A 37 4.05 1.74 -7.97
N GLY A 38 4.98 1.25 -8.76
CA GLY A 38 5.91 2.11 -9.51
C GLY A 38 7.00 2.77 -8.65
N VAL A 39 7.15 2.38 -7.38
CA VAL A 39 8.23 2.86 -6.50
C VAL A 39 9.59 2.53 -7.08
N GLN A 40 10.50 3.50 -7.05
CA GLN A 40 11.88 3.41 -7.51
C GLN A 40 12.86 3.71 -6.38
N LEU A 41 14.13 3.42 -6.63
CA LEU A 41 15.23 3.76 -5.71
C LEU A 41 15.27 5.28 -5.49
N GLY A 42 15.25 5.69 -4.24
CA GLY A 42 15.35 7.10 -3.85
C GLY A 42 14.01 7.80 -3.65
N ASP A 43 12.87 7.17 -3.99
CA ASP A 43 11.54 7.77 -3.85
C ASP A 43 11.16 8.03 -2.38
N THR A 44 10.41 9.10 -2.15
CA THR A 44 9.61 9.30 -0.95
C THR A 44 8.21 8.73 -1.19
N VAL A 45 7.77 7.83 -0.33
CA VAL A 45 6.51 7.09 -0.48
C VAL A 45 5.58 7.40 0.69
N GLY A 46 4.38 7.89 0.38
CA GLY A 46 3.27 8.04 1.33
C GLY A 46 2.35 6.82 1.29
N VAL A 47 1.97 6.26 2.43
CA VAL A 47 0.98 5.20 2.55
C VAL A 47 -0.15 5.71 3.44
N MET A 48 -1.31 5.96 2.84
CA MET A 48 -2.52 6.39 3.53
C MET A 48 -3.25 5.16 4.06
N GLY A 49 -3.25 4.99 5.37
CA GLY A 49 -3.78 3.82 6.06
C GLY A 49 -2.71 2.83 6.51
N GLY A 50 -2.44 2.78 7.81
CA GLY A 50 -1.50 1.85 8.48
C GLY A 50 -2.15 0.52 8.88
N GLY A 51 -3.20 0.08 8.18
CA GLY A 51 -3.84 -1.22 8.40
C GLY A 51 -2.99 -2.39 7.90
N PHE A 52 -3.56 -3.61 7.91
CA PHE A 52 -2.86 -4.83 7.47
C PHE A 52 -2.16 -4.66 6.11
N ALA A 53 -2.89 -4.20 5.10
CA ALA A 53 -2.33 -4.01 3.76
C ALA A 53 -1.31 -2.88 3.72
N GLY A 54 -1.60 -1.72 4.34
CA GLY A 54 -0.69 -0.59 4.37
C GLY A 54 0.66 -0.93 5.00
N GLN A 55 0.68 -1.74 6.06
CA GLN A 55 1.92 -2.23 6.67
C GLN A 55 2.76 -3.06 5.69
N ILE A 56 2.12 -3.95 4.92
CA ILE A 56 2.82 -4.78 3.92
C ILE A 56 3.32 -3.91 2.76
N ILE A 57 2.49 -3.00 2.26
CA ILE A 57 2.84 -2.08 1.17
C ILE A 57 4.03 -1.19 1.56
N ALA A 58 4.03 -0.66 2.78
CA ALA A 58 5.14 0.14 3.31
C ALA A 58 6.46 -0.65 3.34
N GLN A 59 6.42 -1.90 3.79
CA GLN A 59 7.59 -2.78 3.76
C GLN A 59 8.06 -3.11 2.34
N CYS A 60 7.13 -3.32 1.40
CA CYS A 60 7.47 -3.50 -0.02
C CYS A 60 8.14 -2.25 -0.59
N ALA A 61 7.62 -1.06 -0.31
CA ALA A 61 8.22 0.21 -0.74
C ALA A 61 9.66 0.34 -0.22
N ARG A 62 9.88 0.03 1.07
CA ARG A 62 11.23 0.04 1.66
C ARG A 62 12.19 -0.90 0.94
N ARG A 63 11.75 -2.14 0.67
CA ARG A 63 12.57 -3.14 -0.03
C ARG A 63 12.83 -2.81 -1.49
N LYS A 64 11.96 -2.03 -2.12
CA LYS A 64 12.18 -1.50 -3.48
C LYS A 64 13.18 -0.34 -3.52
N GLY A 65 13.64 0.13 -2.37
CA GLY A 65 14.66 1.17 -2.26
C GLY A 65 14.10 2.58 -2.07
N ALA A 66 12.86 2.71 -1.58
CA ALA A 66 12.35 4.00 -1.15
C ALA A 66 13.33 4.65 -0.15
N TYR A 67 13.69 5.90 -0.40
CA TYR A 67 14.52 6.69 0.51
C TYR A 67 13.77 6.97 1.81
N ARG A 68 12.47 7.28 1.69
CA ARG A 68 11.62 7.58 2.85
C ARG A 68 10.25 6.94 2.68
N VAL A 69 9.78 6.27 3.73
CA VAL A 69 8.44 5.71 3.83
C VAL A 69 7.67 6.41 4.94
N ILE A 70 6.59 7.08 4.58
CA ILE A 70 5.69 7.82 5.47
C ILE A 70 4.39 7.03 5.58
N VAL A 71 3.97 6.67 6.79
CA VAL A 71 2.68 6.00 7.03
C VAL A 71 1.74 6.93 7.78
N VAL A 72 0.52 7.08 7.27
CA VAL A 72 -0.52 7.95 7.83
C VAL A 72 -1.68 7.09 8.33
N ASP A 73 -2.07 7.20 9.58
CA ASP A 73 -3.26 6.54 10.15
C ASP A 73 -3.77 7.34 11.38
N VAL A 74 -5.06 7.25 11.67
CA VAL A 74 -5.66 7.90 12.84
C VAL A 74 -5.43 7.12 14.14
N LEU A 75 -5.00 5.86 14.08
CA LEU A 75 -4.81 4.97 15.22
C LEU A 75 -3.33 4.85 15.58
N GLU A 76 -2.95 5.39 16.74
CA GLU A 76 -1.55 5.39 17.22
C GLU A 76 -0.94 3.98 17.30
N GLY A 77 -1.76 2.96 17.67
CA GLY A 77 -1.29 1.57 17.71
C GLY A 77 -0.80 1.05 16.35
N LYS A 78 -1.44 1.47 15.25
CA LYS A 78 -1.01 1.14 13.88
C LYS A 78 0.25 1.91 13.49
N LEU A 79 0.35 3.17 13.88
CA LEU A 79 1.55 3.99 13.66
C LEU A 79 2.75 3.44 14.43
N ALA A 80 2.57 3.02 15.67
CA ALA A 80 3.61 2.37 16.45
C ALA A 80 4.09 1.07 15.79
N LEU A 81 3.18 0.28 15.22
CA LEU A 81 3.53 -0.92 14.44
C LEU A 81 4.29 -0.54 13.16
N ALA A 82 3.86 0.50 12.44
CA ALA A 82 4.54 0.97 11.23
C ALA A 82 6.01 1.34 11.50
N ARG A 83 6.27 2.07 12.60
CA ARG A 83 7.65 2.40 13.03
C ARG A 83 8.48 1.14 13.26
N ARG A 84 7.93 0.15 13.95
CA ARG A 84 8.60 -1.14 14.21
C ARG A 84 8.88 -1.93 12.93
N LEU A 85 8.04 -1.79 11.90
CA LEU A 85 8.17 -2.46 10.62
C LEU A 85 8.99 -1.67 9.58
N GLY A 86 9.58 -0.53 9.99
CA GLY A 86 10.54 0.21 9.17
C GLY A 86 9.99 1.42 8.43
N ALA A 87 8.82 1.96 8.83
CA ALA A 87 8.41 3.28 8.39
C ALA A 87 9.33 4.34 9.00
N ASP A 88 9.82 5.27 8.19
CA ASP A 88 10.72 6.33 8.64
C ASP A 88 9.96 7.41 9.41
N ILE A 89 8.75 7.73 8.94
CA ILE A 89 7.87 8.75 9.51
C ILE A 89 6.47 8.18 9.67
N THR A 90 5.79 8.56 10.72
CA THR A 90 4.38 8.27 10.93
C THR A 90 3.64 9.53 11.30
N LEU A 91 2.48 9.76 10.69
CA LEU A 91 1.67 10.95 10.89
C LEU A 91 0.24 10.57 11.28
N ASN A 92 -0.32 11.27 12.25
CA ASN A 92 -1.69 11.12 12.68
C ASN A 92 -2.50 12.36 12.29
N PRO A 93 -3.43 12.27 11.33
CA PRO A 93 -4.23 13.43 10.87
C PRO A 93 -5.03 14.12 11.99
N GLY A 94 -5.27 13.44 13.11
CA GLY A 94 -5.92 14.04 14.29
C GLY A 94 -4.99 14.92 15.13
N GLN A 95 -3.68 14.89 14.86
CA GLN A 95 -2.65 15.58 15.66
C GLN A 95 -1.69 16.38 14.78
N ASP A 96 -1.44 15.91 13.56
CA ASP A 96 -0.45 16.46 12.63
C ASP A 96 -1.14 17.09 11.41
N ASP A 97 -0.60 18.20 10.91
CA ASP A 97 -0.89 18.66 9.55
C ASP A 97 -0.08 17.80 8.58
N VAL A 98 -0.73 16.76 8.04
CA VAL A 98 -0.09 15.79 7.17
C VAL A 98 0.46 16.44 5.89
N ILE A 99 -0.24 17.45 5.36
CA ILE A 99 0.14 18.12 4.11
C ILE A 99 1.41 18.92 4.33
N GLU A 100 1.44 19.78 5.37
CA GLU A 100 2.62 20.58 5.69
C GLU A 100 3.79 19.68 6.12
N ALA A 101 3.56 18.66 6.92
CA ALA A 101 4.61 17.73 7.32
C ALA A 101 5.28 17.04 6.14
N VAL A 102 4.50 16.59 5.13
CA VAL A 102 5.08 15.97 3.92
C VAL A 102 5.82 17.00 3.07
N LYS A 103 5.31 18.22 2.94
CA LYS A 103 6.00 19.32 2.24
C LYS A 103 7.34 19.65 2.89
N ASP A 104 7.37 19.79 4.20
CA ASP A 104 8.61 20.05 4.95
C ASP A 104 9.65 18.95 4.72
N LEU A 105 9.22 17.69 4.79
CA LEU A 105 10.06 16.51 4.57
C LEU A 105 10.59 16.40 3.13
N THR A 106 9.96 17.07 2.17
CA THR A 106 10.27 16.96 0.74
C THR A 106 10.69 18.29 0.10
N ASN A 107 11.06 19.28 0.90
CA ASN A 107 11.41 20.63 0.45
C ASN A 107 10.32 21.27 -0.43
N GLY A 108 9.06 21.06 -0.08
CA GLY A 108 7.88 21.58 -0.79
C GLY A 108 7.42 20.77 -1.99
N LEU A 109 8.15 19.73 -2.40
CA LEU A 109 7.85 18.97 -3.63
C LEU A 109 6.67 18.00 -3.48
N GLY A 110 6.52 17.37 -2.33
CA GLY A 110 5.56 16.27 -2.12
C GLY A 110 6.19 14.88 -2.34
N ALA A 111 5.43 13.84 -2.09
CA ALA A 111 5.84 12.45 -2.23
C ALA A 111 5.85 11.98 -3.69
N ASP A 112 6.82 11.15 -4.06
CA ASP A 112 6.96 10.57 -5.41
C ASP A 112 5.84 9.58 -5.74
N VAL A 113 5.46 8.78 -4.76
CA VAL A 113 4.39 7.78 -4.84
C VAL A 113 3.51 7.89 -3.61
N VAL A 114 2.20 7.93 -3.79
CA VAL A 114 1.24 7.87 -2.68
C VAL A 114 0.31 6.69 -2.91
N VAL A 115 0.25 5.78 -1.93
CA VAL A 115 -0.64 4.62 -1.96
C VAL A 115 -1.84 4.88 -1.05
N GLU A 116 -3.04 4.89 -1.63
CA GLU A 116 -4.28 5.02 -0.89
C GLU A 116 -4.78 3.63 -0.48
N ALA A 117 -4.78 3.34 0.82
CA ALA A 117 -5.14 2.05 1.42
C ALA A 117 -6.09 2.19 2.64
N ALA A 118 -6.67 3.38 2.86
CA ALA A 118 -7.62 3.63 3.93
C ALA A 118 -9.08 3.62 3.46
N GLY A 119 -9.35 4.03 2.20
CA GLY A 119 -10.66 3.96 1.56
C GLY A 119 -11.65 5.05 2.00
N THR A 120 -11.17 6.19 2.51
CA THR A 120 -12.04 7.32 2.89
C THR A 120 -11.84 8.52 1.97
N ALA A 121 -12.87 9.38 1.85
CA ALA A 121 -12.76 10.61 1.06
C ALA A 121 -11.61 11.51 1.56
N GLU A 122 -11.42 11.58 2.87
CA GLU A 122 -10.37 12.36 3.51
C GLU A 122 -8.99 11.82 3.12
N SER A 123 -8.79 10.51 3.14
CA SER A 123 -7.50 9.90 2.76
C SER A 123 -7.17 10.10 1.29
N PHE A 124 -8.17 10.00 0.39
CA PHE A 124 -8.00 10.29 -1.03
C PHE A 124 -7.62 11.75 -1.28
N ASN A 125 -8.34 12.69 -0.63
CA ASN A 125 -8.07 14.13 -0.79
C ASN A 125 -6.69 14.49 -0.23
N THR A 126 -6.35 14.01 0.97
CA THR A 126 -5.01 14.22 1.54
C THR A 126 -3.92 13.61 0.66
N ALA A 127 -4.13 12.39 0.13
CA ALA A 127 -3.20 11.77 -0.81
C ALA A 127 -2.94 12.63 -2.03
N SER A 128 -3.99 13.25 -2.59
CA SER A 128 -3.88 14.17 -3.74
C SER A 128 -3.10 15.45 -3.42
N GLU A 129 -3.12 15.92 -2.16
CA GLU A 129 -2.42 17.14 -1.77
C GLU A 129 -0.94 16.91 -1.41
N ILE A 130 -0.58 15.71 -0.96
CA ILE A 130 0.79 15.38 -0.58
C ILE A 130 1.64 14.80 -1.71
N ILE A 131 1.04 14.47 -2.84
CA ILE A 131 1.75 13.92 -4.01
C ILE A 131 2.41 15.06 -4.82
N LYS A 132 3.61 14.80 -5.34
CA LYS A 132 4.34 15.78 -6.16
C LYS A 132 3.77 15.87 -7.58
N HIS A 133 4.15 16.92 -8.33
CA HIS A 133 3.93 16.97 -9.78
C HIS A 133 4.55 15.76 -10.48
N ASN A 134 3.82 15.17 -11.42
CA ASN A 134 4.15 13.92 -12.11
C ASN A 134 4.36 12.73 -11.15
N GLY A 135 3.77 12.79 -9.96
CA GLY A 135 3.79 11.72 -8.97
C GLY A 135 2.81 10.59 -9.33
N LYS A 136 2.97 9.45 -8.64
CA LYS A 136 2.14 8.26 -8.86
C LYS A 136 1.15 8.09 -7.73
N PHE A 137 -0.13 8.16 -8.08
CA PHE A 137 -1.24 7.89 -7.17
C PHE A 137 -1.67 6.41 -7.33
N VAL A 138 -1.50 5.61 -6.31
CA VAL A 138 -1.78 4.17 -6.33
C VAL A 138 -3.08 3.89 -5.60
N PHE A 139 -4.07 3.34 -6.30
CA PHE A 139 -5.34 2.89 -5.75
C PHE A 139 -5.23 1.44 -5.29
N TYR A 140 -5.34 1.23 -3.98
CA TYR A 140 -5.40 -0.11 -3.39
C TYR A 140 -6.72 -0.38 -2.70
N SER A 141 -7.30 0.61 -2.01
CA SER A 141 -8.49 0.42 -1.20
C SER A 141 -9.72 0.02 -2.01
N TRP A 142 -10.61 -0.74 -1.39
CA TRP A 142 -11.91 -1.09 -1.96
C TRP A 142 -12.96 -0.12 -1.43
N VAL A 143 -13.40 0.81 -2.28
CA VAL A 143 -14.44 1.78 -1.95
C VAL A 143 -15.76 1.33 -2.59
N THR A 144 -16.76 1.02 -1.75
CA THR A 144 -18.05 0.50 -2.20
C THR A 144 -19.17 1.54 -2.24
N THR A 145 -18.91 2.73 -1.69
CA THR A 145 -19.86 3.85 -1.66
C THR A 145 -19.28 5.03 -2.42
N PRO A 146 -20.11 5.88 -3.05
CA PRO A 146 -19.63 7.09 -3.69
C PRO A 146 -18.87 7.99 -2.70
N VAL A 147 -17.71 8.51 -3.15
CA VAL A 147 -16.90 9.46 -2.41
C VAL A 147 -16.75 10.76 -3.22
N THR A 148 -16.70 11.89 -2.54
CA THR A 148 -16.44 13.18 -3.19
C THR A 148 -14.94 13.45 -3.13
N LEU A 149 -14.33 13.66 -4.31
CA LEU A 149 -12.91 13.92 -4.46
C LEU A 149 -12.67 15.30 -5.08
N ASN A 150 -11.66 16.00 -4.57
CA ASN A 150 -11.13 17.18 -5.23
C ASN A 150 -10.07 16.76 -6.27
N ILE A 151 -10.44 16.77 -7.53
CA ILE A 151 -9.58 16.35 -8.64
C ILE A 151 -8.97 17.53 -9.41
N SER A 152 -9.11 18.75 -8.90
CA SER A 152 -8.69 19.96 -9.62
C SER A 152 -7.22 19.97 -10.03
N ARG A 153 -6.35 19.35 -9.21
CA ARG A 153 -4.91 19.27 -9.47
C ARG A 153 -4.48 18.11 -10.37
N TRP A 154 -5.31 17.09 -10.53
CA TRP A 154 -4.88 15.84 -11.13
C TRP A 154 -4.37 15.96 -12.55
N HIS A 155 -5.07 16.80 -13.36
CA HIS A 155 -4.67 17.06 -14.73
C HIS A 155 -3.45 17.98 -14.80
N ASP A 156 -3.48 19.10 -14.07
CA ASP A 156 -2.44 20.13 -14.12
C ASP A 156 -1.11 19.63 -13.53
N ASP A 157 -1.18 18.79 -12.50
CA ASP A 157 -0.01 18.17 -11.88
C ASP A 157 0.51 16.95 -12.64
N GLY A 158 -0.19 16.48 -13.67
CA GLY A 158 0.23 15.33 -14.48
C GLY A 158 0.32 14.02 -13.70
N LEU A 159 -0.63 13.77 -12.78
CA LEU A 159 -0.57 12.58 -11.93
C LEU A 159 -0.77 11.29 -12.73
N GLU A 160 0.07 10.29 -12.44
CA GLU A 160 -0.11 8.93 -12.94
C GLU A 160 -0.97 8.12 -11.97
N PHE A 161 -2.10 7.56 -12.45
CA PHE A 161 -2.99 6.71 -11.64
C PHE A 161 -2.73 5.24 -11.89
N ILE A 162 -2.38 4.51 -10.83
CA ILE A 162 -2.08 3.08 -10.88
C ILE A 162 -3.12 2.30 -10.08
N ASN A 163 -3.90 1.47 -10.75
CA ASN A 163 -4.80 0.54 -10.09
C ASN A 163 -4.08 -0.78 -9.80
N THR A 164 -4.11 -1.21 -8.55
CA THR A 164 -3.41 -2.42 -8.10
C THR A 164 -4.36 -3.52 -7.63
N CYS A 165 -5.51 -3.64 -8.29
CA CYS A 165 -6.51 -4.66 -7.96
C CYS A 165 -6.12 -6.02 -8.53
N LEU A 166 -5.69 -6.95 -7.67
CA LEU A 166 -5.40 -8.34 -8.06
C LEU A 166 -6.67 -9.13 -8.40
N VAL A 167 -7.84 -8.70 -7.92
CA VAL A 167 -9.12 -9.42 -8.11
C VAL A 167 -9.51 -9.56 -9.59
N HIS A 168 -9.18 -8.59 -10.43
CA HIS A 168 -9.50 -8.61 -11.85
C HIS A 168 -8.51 -9.39 -12.73
N HIS A 169 -7.42 -9.87 -12.15
CA HIS A 169 -6.51 -10.74 -12.88
C HIS A 169 -7.15 -12.12 -13.13
N THR A 170 -6.76 -12.77 -14.20
CA THR A 170 -7.18 -14.15 -14.50
C THR A 170 -6.74 -15.08 -13.36
N TRP A 171 -7.41 -16.23 -13.24
CA TRP A 171 -7.02 -17.22 -12.22
C TRP A 171 -5.57 -17.67 -12.36
N GLN A 172 -5.06 -17.74 -13.59
CA GLN A 172 -3.66 -18.06 -13.85
C GLN A 172 -2.70 -17.02 -13.29
N GLN A 173 -3.03 -15.73 -13.42
CA GLN A 173 -2.22 -14.64 -12.86
C GLN A 173 -2.25 -14.64 -11.32
N ARG A 174 -3.44 -14.83 -10.72
CA ARG A 174 -3.58 -14.96 -9.26
C ARG A 174 -2.83 -16.18 -8.72
N TYR A 175 -2.80 -17.27 -9.48
CA TYR A 175 -2.12 -18.50 -9.09
C TYR A 175 -0.62 -18.28 -8.83
N VAL A 176 0.00 -17.40 -9.58
CA VAL A 176 1.43 -17.06 -9.39
C VAL A 176 1.65 -16.22 -8.13
N TRP A 177 0.77 -15.26 -7.84
CA TRP A 177 0.99 -14.29 -6.78
C TRP A 177 0.89 -14.86 -5.36
N CYS A 178 0.00 -15.81 -5.12
CA CYS A 178 -0.17 -16.35 -3.77
C CYS A 178 1.09 -17.11 -3.26
N PRO A 179 1.68 -18.05 -4.02
CA PRO A 179 2.95 -18.66 -3.65
C PRO A 179 4.11 -17.66 -3.55
N GLU A 180 4.20 -16.68 -4.47
CA GLU A 180 5.23 -15.64 -4.44
C GLU A 180 5.12 -14.78 -3.18
N ALA A 181 3.91 -14.49 -2.73
CA ALA A 181 3.67 -13.71 -1.51
C ALA A 181 3.98 -14.50 -0.23
N LEU A 182 3.66 -15.79 -0.18
CA LEU A 182 3.89 -16.63 0.99
C LEU A 182 5.36 -17.07 1.15
N ARG A 183 6.15 -17.08 0.07
CA ARG A 183 7.55 -17.47 0.12
C ARG A 183 8.40 -16.58 1.04
N PRO A 184 8.39 -15.23 0.91
CA PRO A 184 9.11 -14.36 1.85
C PRO A 184 8.63 -14.52 3.28
N VAL A 185 7.31 -14.69 3.50
CA VAL A 185 6.74 -14.89 4.84
C VAL A 185 7.29 -16.19 5.47
N ALA A 186 7.37 -17.28 4.70
CA ALA A 186 7.96 -18.54 5.16
C ALA A 186 9.48 -18.41 5.48
N GLN A 187 10.15 -17.41 4.93
CA GLN A 187 11.56 -17.09 5.18
C GLN A 187 11.76 -16.08 6.33
N GLY A 188 10.68 -15.66 6.99
CA GLY A 188 10.74 -14.71 8.10
C GLY A 188 10.92 -13.25 7.65
N LEU A 189 10.50 -12.93 6.43
CA LEU A 189 10.59 -11.59 5.84
C LEU A 189 9.25 -10.87 5.89
#